data_ac566483f0c48e81d8e609f4eccfb4e6
#
_entry.id   ac566483f0c48e81d8e609f4eccfb4e6
#
_cell.length_a   1.000
_cell.length_b   1.000
_cell.length_c   1.000
_cell.angle_alpha   90.00
_cell.angle_beta   90.00
_cell.angle_gamma   90.00
#
_symmetry.space_group_name_H-M   'P 1'
#
loop_
_entity.id
_entity.type
_entity.pdbx_description
1 polymer ?
#
loop_
_entity_poly.entity_id
_entity_poly.type
_entity_poly.pdbx_seq_one_letter_code
_entity_poly.pdbx_strand_id
1 'polypeptide(L)'
;MASLKHVTREGLLAAMASYDELGAAAFHEKHGTNPQVARRGGRGGYMIEHGGKKYPSKAIMAAAAGLTPDRFSGGPAALGGVLKRAGLALVQLCLAGIVALAGAAPAAPATPALPTGLVGWDAASGRPAAYFASGSNQPANLRGFASVGQAIGVAAEEVSTIGEDTLYAIRHLGLPLFFDTSAFKEMRFGPAGPQAVYPISHGMWTRRLDLMTRVGMVYGSQAHLVAPDRVGCPLTTLARLERYRDVVRGWXGCGCNVLVCVQKSXECSMTQSQFDIAATAILGFDYVRAMPMSKNATTLDELRLFAHTRRPARMHLLGMGPTSKKFARALGAIAFGRPDCLVTCDSNLLTQSVGHTNGRANHPRERRGGPRVLTAARRVAGELISSGLSSITSLPELAIRIAFGPSPSVQLQLA
;
A
#
# COMPACT_ATOMS: atom_id res chain seq x y z
N MET A 1 29.83 22.77 10.21
CA MET A 1 29.75 21.31 10.23
C MET A 1 30.66 20.78 11.34
N ALA A 2 30.16 19.78 12.08
CA ALA A 2 30.96 19.18 13.15
C ALA A 2 32.15 18.40 12.58
N SER A 3 33.27 18.45 13.29
CA SER A 3 34.50 17.74 12.89
C SER A 3 34.37 16.26 13.26
N LEU A 4 34.63 15.37 12.32
CA LEU A 4 34.63 13.92 12.51
C LEU A 4 36.06 13.37 12.70
N LYS A 5 37.05 14.27 12.95
CA LYS A 5 38.48 13.87 13.07
C LYS A 5 38.73 12.91 14.25
N HIS A 6 37.90 12.99 15.29
CA HIS A 6 38.06 12.18 16.51
C HIS A 6 37.47 10.77 16.37
N VAL A 7 36.75 10.48 15.29
CA VAL A 7 36.14 9.16 15.09
C VAL A 7 37.22 8.15 14.75
N THR A 8 37.30 7.09 15.56
CA THR A 8 38.31 6.03 15.42
C THR A 8 37.67 4.78 14.78
N ARG A 9 38.51 3.86 14.33
CA ARG A 9 38.08 2.55 13.83
C ARG A 9 37.32 1.78 14.91
N GLU A 10 37.83 1.79 16.12
CA GLU A 10 37.24 1.09 17.27
C GLU A 10 35.82 1.61 17.55
N GLY A 11 35.65 2.94 17.53
CA GLY A 11 34.35 3.57 17.71
C GLY A 11 33.35 3.15 16.65
N LEU A 12 33.80 3.06 15.38
CA LEU A 12 32.95 2.61 14.29
C LEU A 12 32.54 1.15 14.44
N LEU A 13 33.49 0.27 14.81
CA LEU A 13 33.21 -1.16 15.03
C LEU A 13 32.27 -1.37 16.23
N ALA A 14 32.45 -0.60 17.29
CA ALA A 14 31.55 -0.63 18.45
C ALA A 14 30.13 -0.20 18.06
N ALA A 15 30.00 0.83 17.24
CA ALA A 15 28.70 1.27 16.76
C ALA A 15 28.02 0.21 15.85
N MET A 16 28.79 -0.49 15.01
CA MET A 16 28.28 -1.59 14.19
C MET A 16 27.84 -2.76 15.05
N ALA A 17 28.63 -3.12 16.07
CA ALA A 17 28.27 -4.19 17.01
C ALA A 17 26.98 -3.84 17.76
N SER A 18 26.84 -2.59 18.21
CA SER A 18 25.61 -2.09 18.83
C SER A 18 24.40 -2.13 17.87
N TYR A 19 24.63 -1.85 16.58
CA TYR A 19 23.59 -1.94 15.55
C TYR A 19 23.12 -3.40 15.39
N ASP A 20 24.06 -4.35 15.37
CA ASP A 20 23.74 -5.78 15.25
C ASP A 20 23.00 -6.29 16.50
N GLU A 21 23.41 -5.84 17.68
CA GLU A 21 22.83 -6.25 18.97
C GLU A 21 21.40 -5.71 19.15
N LEU A 22 21.21 -4.42 18.92
CA LEU A 22 19.93 -3.74 19.16
C LEU A 22 18.92 -3.97 18.02
N GLY A 23 19.42 -4.23 16.83
CA GLY A 23 18.60 -4.21 15.61
C GLY A 23 18.38 -2.78 15.11
N ALA A 24 18.05 -2.67 13.84
CA ALA A 24 17.97 -1.39 13.13
C ALA A 24 17.04 -0.38 13.81
N ALA A 25 15.84 -0.80 14.19
CA ALA A 25 14.83 0.10 14.75
C ALA A 25 15.28 0.71 16.08
N ALA A 26 15.69 -0.12 17.04
CA ALA A 26 16.12 0.32 18.36
C ALA A 26 17.41 1.18 18.26
N PHE A 27 18.33 0.79 17.39
CA PHE A 27 19.55 1.58 17.16
C PHE A 27 19.22 2.98 16.65
N HIS A 28 18.35 3.08 15.67
CA HIS A 28 17.96 4.39 15.13
C HIS A 28 17.27 5.26 16.18
N GLU A 29 16.41 4.65 17.01
CA GLU A 29 15.74 5.34 18.10
C GLU A 29 16.76 5.85 19.13
N LYS A 30 17.65 4.97 19.60
CA LYS A 30 18.69 5.28 20.61
C LYS A 30 19.59 6.43 20.18
N HIS A 31 19.97 6.47 18.91
CA HIS A 31 20.93 7.48 18.40
C HIS A 31 20.26 8.65 17.67
N GLY A 32 18.93 8.79 17.77
CA GLY A 32 18.20 9.89 17.14
C GLY A 32 18.37 9.94 15.62
N THR A 33 18.64 8.79 14.99
CA THR A 33 18.85 8.71 13.56
C THR A 33 17.56 8.24 12.87
N ASN A 34 17.40 8.65 11.62
CA ASN A 34 16.21 8.26 10.84
C ASN A 34 16.68 7.56 9.57
N PRO A 35 16.24 6.32 9.32
CA PRO A 35 16.61 5.64 8.08
C PRO A 35 16.27 6.42 6.82
N GLN A 36 15.30 7.34 6.91
CA GLN A 36 14.84 8.14 5.78
C GLN A 36 15.71 9.36 5.48
N VAL A 37 16.55 9.81 6.42
CA VAL A 37 17.34 11.04 6.23
C VAL A 37 18.51 10.82 5.25
N ALA A 38 18.83 9.57 4.94
CA ALA A 38 19.92 9.23 4.01
C ALA A 38 19.58 9.54 2.53
N ARG A 39 18.43 10.18 2.23
CA ARG A 39 17.91 10.19 0.85
C ARG A 39 17.57 11.56 0.25
N ARG A 40 18.14 12.65 0.77
CA ARG A 40 18.02 13.92 0.03
C ARG A 40 18.99 13.88 -1.16
N GLY A 41 18.43 13.72 -2.38
CA GLY A 41 19.21 13.81 -3.59
C GLY A 41 19.11 12.66 -4.59
N GLY A 42 18.12 11.76 -4.46
CA GLY A 42 17.79 10.79 -5.52
C GLY A 42 18.83 9.71 -5.83
N ARG A 43 19.91 9.65 -5.06
CA ARG A 43 20.94 8.60 -5.19
C ARG A 43 20.85 7.70 -3.97
N GLY A 44 20.96 6.39 -4.18
CA GLY A 44 20.89 5.39 -3.10
C GLY A 44 21.77 5.75 -1.91
N GLY A 45 21.31 5.43 -0.72
CA GLY A 45 22.03 5.73 0.51
C GLY A 45 23.43 5.13 0.54
N TYR A 46 24.34 5.79 1.25
CA TYR A 46 25.69 5.25 1.44
C TYR A 46 25.70 4.30 2.63
N MET A 47 26.39 3.18 2.47
CA MET A 47 26.55 2.16 3.51
C MET A 47 28.06 1.96 3.79
N ILE A 48 28.38 1.57 5.01
CA ILE A 48 29.72 1.09 5.36
C ILE A 48 29.70 -0.44 5.23
N GLU A 49 30.62 -0.98 4.46
CA GLU A 49 30.75 -2.44 4.31
C GLU A 49 31.82 -2.96 5.27
N HIS A 50 31.45 -3.98 6.08
CA HIS A 50 32.37 -4.62 7.01
C HIS A 50 31.91 -6.04 7.33
N GLY A 51 32.79 -7.01 7.23
CA GLY A 51 32.51 -8.42 7.55
C GLY A 51 31.41 -9.02 6.69
N GLY A 52 31.28 -8.59 5.44
CA GLY A 52 30.22 -9.07 4.54
C GLY A 52 28.84 -8.45 4.79
N LYS A 53 28.74 -7.56 5.80
CA LYS A 53 27.50 -6.84 6.13
C LYS A 53 27.59 -5.39 5.68
N LYS A 54 26.41 -4.77 5.52
CA LYS A 54 26.29 -3.36 5.15
C LYS A 54 25.52 -2.60 6.22
N TYR A 55 26.12 -1.52 6.70
CA TYR A 55 25.62 -0.69 7.80
C TYR A 55 25.27 0.72 7.31
N PRO A 56 24.19 1.35 7.81
CA PRO A 56 23.82 2.70 7.37
C PRO A 56 24.88 3.72 7.82
N SER A 57 25.64 4.26 6.85
CA SER A 57 26.85 5.06 7.11
C SER A 57 26.59 6.24 8.05
N LYS A 58 25.48 6.96 7.85
CA LYS A 58 25.18 8.16 8.64
C LYS A 58 24.82 7.82 10.08
N ALA A 59 24.10 6.71 10.29
CA ALA A 59 23.70 6.26 11.62
C ALA A 59 24.89 5.75 12.43
N ILE A 60 25.73 4.90 11.80
CA ILE A 60 26.95 4.38 12.43
C ILE A 60 27.93 5.53 12.77
N MET A 61 28.10 6.47 11.83
CA MET A 61 28.99 7.61 12.06
C MET A 61 28.46 8.51 13.19
N ALA A 62 27.15 8.75 13.24
CA ALA A 62 26.52 9.54 14.31
C ALA A 62 26.75 8.90 15.67
N ALA A 63 26.53 7.60 15.78
CA ALA A 63 26.77 6.84 17.01
C ALA A 63 28.23 6.87 17.42
N ALA A 64 29.14 6.60 16.48
CA ALA A 64 30.60 6.59 16.75
C ALA A 64 31.14 7.97 17.13
N ALA A 65 30.53 9.03 16.60
CA ALA A 65 30.98 10.42 16.84
C ALA A 65 30.30 11.04 18.08
N GLY A 66 29.25 10.42 18.63
CA GLY A 66 28.43 11.03 19.66
C GLY A 66 27.69 12.30 19.16
N LEU A 67 27.32 12.32 17.89
CA LEU A 67 26.71 13.48 17.24
C LEU A 67 25.32 13.16 16.71
N THR A 68 24.50 14.20 16.60
CA THR A 68 23.22 14.05 15.91
C THR A 68 23.44 14.08 14.38
N PRO A 69 22.61 13.35 13.61
CA PRO A 69 22.83 13.19 12.16
C PRO A 69 22.74 14.49 11.34
N ASP A 70 22.11 15.51 11.86
CA ASP A 70 22.00 16.82 11.21
C ASP A 70 23.31 17.61 11.18
N ARG A 71 24.27 17.23 12.03
CA ARG A 71 25.54 17.95 12.20
C ARG A 71 26.55 17.69 11.09
N PHE A 72 26.32 16.67 10.24
CA PHE A 72 27.26 16.34 9.15
C PHE A 72 26.54 15.68 7.98
N SER A 73 27.19 15.68 6.81
CA SER A 73 26.67 14.99 5.61
C SER A 73 27.07 13.51 5.65
N GLY A 74 26.20 12.64 5.16
CA GLY A 74 26.43 11.20 5.08
C GLY A 74 27.13 10.73 3.81
N GLY A 75 27.55 11.64 2.94
CA GLY A 75 28.16 11.30 1.66
C GLY A 75 29.68 11.19 1.69
N PRO A 76 30.29 10.81 0.54
CA PRO A 76 31.73 10.57 0.45
C PRO A 76 32.58 11.76 0.85
N ALA A 77 32.18 12.99 0.56
CA ALA A 77 32.92 14.19 0.91
C ALA A 77 33.09 14.36 2.42
N ALA A 78 32.11 13.92 3.22
CA ALA A 78 32.18 14.06 4.67
C ALA A 78 32.74 12.82 5.36
N LEU A 79 32.40 11.62 4.87
CA LEU A 79 32.74 10.36 5.54
C LEU A 79 33.93 9.63 4.95
N GLY A 80 34.26 9.90 3.67
CA GLY A 80 35.29 9.15 2.95
C GLY A 80 36.66 9.17 3.62
N GLY A 81 37.08 10.34 4.08
CA GLY A 81 38.37 10.48 4.76
C GLY A 81 38.45 9.73 6.08
N VAL A 82 37.34 9.74 6.85
CA VAL A 82 37.27 9.03 8.14
C VAL A 82 37.29 7.52 7.90
N LEU A 83 36.45 7.03 6.98
CA LEU A 83 36.36 5.61 6.69
C LEU A 83 37.65 5.06 6.08
N LYS A 84 38.30 5.84 5.20
CA LYS A 84 39.62 5.46 4.63
C LYS A 84 40.65 5.26 5.73
N ARG A 85 40.74 6.20 6.69
CA ARG A 85 41.68 6.07 7.83
C ARG A 85 41.31 4.84 8.70
N ALA A 86 40.03 4.52 8.79
CA ALA A 86 39.57 3.36 9.56
C ALA A 86 39.66 2.03 8.79
N GLY A 87 40.10 2.05 7.53
CA GLY A 87 40.19 0.85 6.71
C GLY A 87 38.80 0.25 6.40
N LEU A 88 37.81 1.11 6.24
CA LEU A 88 36.42 0.68 5.97
C LEU A 88 35.96 1.25 4.62
N ALA A 89 35.19 0.47 3.88
CA ALA A 89 34.69 0.85 2.56
C ALA A 89 33.32 1.55 2.68
N LEU A 90 33.22 2.69 2.00
CA LEU A 90 31.91 3.36 1.81
C LEU A 90 31.38 2.91 0.45
N VAL A 91 30.24 2.21 0.47
CA VAL A 91 29.61 1.72 -0.76
C VAL A 91 28.28 2.45 -0.97
N GLN A 92 28.02 2.81 -2.19
CA GLN A 92 26.73 3.37 -2.55
C GLN A 92 25.79 2.21 -2.87
N LEU A 93 24.62 2.20 -2.23
CA LEU A 93 23.58 1.23 -2.61
C LEU A 93 23.08 1.61 -4.00
N CYS A 94 23.55 0.89 -5.00
CA CYS A 94 22.97 0.95 -6.32
C CYS A 94 21.82 -0.08 -6.40
N LEU A 95 20.97 0.08 -7.39
CA LEU A 95 19.85 -0.84 -7.60
C LEU A 95 20.30 -2.31 -7.68
N ALA A 96 21.43 -2.56 -8.30
CA ALA A 96 21.99 -3.91 -8.42
C ALA A 96 22.31 -4.51 -7.03
N GLY A 97 22.77 -3.69 -6.09
CA GLY A 97 23.03 -4.13 -4.72
C GLY A 97 21.77 -4.51 -3.94
N ILE A 98 20.70 -3.77 -4.15
CA ILE A 98 19.40 -4.09 -3.51
C ILE A 98 18.85 -5.42 -4.04
N VAL A 99 18.95 -5.64 -5.35
CA VAL A 99 18.51 -6.89 -5.99
C VAL A 99 19.39 -8.07 -5.55
N ALA A 100 20.69 -7.85 -5.39
CA ALA A 100 21.62 -8.89 -4.91
C ALA A 100 21.37 -9.25 -3.45
N LEU A 101 20.98 -8.26 -2.61
CA LEU A 101 20.62 -8.52 -1.22
C LEU A 101 19.30 -9.31 -1.09
N ALA A 102 18.47 -9.25 -2.12
CA ALA A 102 17.19 -9.96 -2.13
C ALA A 102 17.33 -11.48 -2.35
N GLY A 103 18.54 -11.97 -2.70
CA GLY A 103 18.77 -13.41 -2.89
C GLY A 103 17.83 -14.05 -3.92
N ALA A 104 18.02 -15.31 -4.22
CA ALA A 104 17.03 -16.04 -5.00
C ALA A 104 15.73 -16.10 -4.19
N ALA A 105 14.66 -15.59 -4.76
CA ALA A 105 13.36 -15.59 -4.08
C ALA A 105 13.05 -17.02 -3.63
N PRO A 106 12.68 -17.23 -2.37
CA PRO A 106 12.21 -18.55 -1.96
C PRO A 106 11.06 -18.98 -2.89
N ALA A 107 10.95 -20.26 -3.15
CA ALA A 107 9.86 -20.80 -3.96
C ALA A 107 8.56 -20.17 -3.46
N ALA A 108 7.77 -19.63 -4.38
CA ALA A 108 6.53 -18.94 -4.01
C ALA A 108 5.74 -19.85 -3.06
N PRO A 109 5.38 -19.38 -1.88
CA PRO A 109 4.58 -20.19 -0.97
C PRO A 109 3.29 -20.61 -1.68
N ALA A 110 2.81 -21.81 -1.37
CA ALA A 110 1.54 -22.30 -1.92
C ALA A 110 0.48 -21.23 -1.78
N THR A 111 -0.26 -20.96 -2.84
CA THR A 111 -1.31 -19.96 -2.83
C THR A 111 -2.24 -20.21 -1.64
N PRO A 112 -2.37 -19.26 -0.69
CA PRO A 112 -3.28 -19.48 0.43
C PRO A 112 -4.69 -19.74 -0.08
N ALA A 113 -5.42 -20.60 0.62
CA ALA A 113 -6.81 -20.83 0.30
C ALA A 113 -7.56 -19.49 0.27
N LEU A 114 -8.43 -19.32 -0.72
CA LEU A 114 -9.25 -18.11 -0.82
C LEU A 114 -9.98 -17.86 0.48
N PRO A 115 -10.02 -16.60 0.95
CA PRO A 115 -10.87 -16.27 2.09
C PRO A 115 -12.30 -16.68 1.81
N THR A 116 -12.91 -17.36 2.77
CA THR A 116 -14.32 -17.74 2.66
C THR A 116 -15.16 -16.46 2.53
N GLY A 117 -15.89 -16.32 1.44
CA GLY A 117 -16.69 -15.13 1.18
C GLY A 117 -16.30 -14.35 -0.07
N LEU A 118 -15.11 -14.62 -0.64
CA LEU A 118 -14.78 -14.08 -1.96
C LEU A 118 -15.24 -15.09 -3.01
N VAL A 119 -16.22 -14.70 -3.80
CA VAL A 119 -16.62 -15.50 -4.95
C VAL A 119 -15.41 -15.57 -5.91
N GLY A 120 -15.10 -16.75 -6.38
CA GLY A 120 -13.90 -16.99 -7.20
C GLY A 120 -14.00 -16.37 -8.59
N TRP A 121 -13.74 -15.08 -8.67
CA TRP A 121 -13.69 -14.32 -9.92
C TRP A 121 -12.24 -14.12 -10.29
N ASP A 122 -11.91 -14.33 -11.51
CA ASP A 122 -10.54 -14.22 -12.03
C ASP A 122 -10.46 -13.20 -13.17
N ALA A 123 -9.24 -12.90 -13.61
CA ALA A 123 -9.02 -11.93 -14.66
C ALA A 123 -9.64 -12.36 -16.00
N ALA A 124 -9.68 -13.65 -16.27
CA ALA A 124 -10.25 -14.19 -17.52
C ALA A 124 -11.77 -14.04 -17.57
N SER A 125 -12.45 -14.07 -16.44
CA SER A 125 -13.91 -13.90 -16.38
C SER A 125 -14.35 -12.46 -16.66
N GLY A 126 -13.42 -11.50 -16.61
CA GLY A 126 -13.72 -10.09 -16.79
C GLY A 126 -14.37 -9.44 -15.57
N ARG A 127 -14.28 -10.07 -14.39
CA ARG A 127 -14.94 -9.59 -13.18
C ARG A 127 -13.95 -9.49 -12.02
N PRO A 128 -14.13 -8.49 -11.13
CA PRO A 128 -13.32 -8.46 -9.92
C PRO A 128 -13.84 -9.48 -8.89
N ALA A 129 -12.93 -10.05 -8.10
CA ALA A 129 -13.29 -10.92 -6.98
C ALA A 129 -14.01 -10.15 -5.88
N ALA A 130 -13.69 -8.87 -5.70
CA ALA A 130 -14.45 -7.95 -4.86
C ALA A 130 -14.27 -6.52 -5.37
N TYR A 131 -15.36 -5.75 -5.31
CA TYR A 131 -15.34 -4.32 -5.56
C TYR A 131 -15.64 -3.58 -4.26
N PHE A 132 -14.72 -2.74 -3.83
CA PHE A 132 -14.85 -1.98 -2.59
C PHE A 132 -15.33 -0.55 -2.88
N ALA A 133 -16.44 -0.16 -2.24
CA ALA A 133 -16.91 1.23 -2.27
C ALA A 133 -16.02 2.05 -1.33
N SER A 134 -15.04 2.75 -1.87
CA SER A 134 -14.07 3.52 -1.10
C SER A 134 -14.39 5.02 -1.12
N GLY A 135 -13.62 5.80 -0.35
CA GLY A 135 -13.77 7.25 -0.30
C GLY A 135 -14.82 7.76 0.67
N SER A 136 -15.52 6.88 1.39
CA SER A 136 -16.47 7.30 2.40
C SER A 136 -16.12 6.69 3.75
N ASN A 137 -15.83 7.54 4.72
CA ASN A 137 -15.51 7.12 6.07
C ASN A 137 -16.62 7.53 7.05
N GLN A 138 -17.73 8.07 6.51
CA GLN A 138 -18.89 8.49 7.30
C GLN A 138 -19.63 7.24 7.79
N PRO A 139 -19.89 7.13 9.11
CA PRO A 139 -20.58 5.95 9.66
C PRO A 139 -21.92 5.65 8.99
N ALA A 140 -22.69 6.65 8.61
CA ALA A 140 -23.97 6.46 7.93
C ALA A 140 -23.79 5.82 6.54
N ASN A 141 -22.77 6.23 5.79
CA ASN A 141 -22.47 5.62 4.48
C ASN A 141 -21.99 4.17 4.65
N LEU A 142 -21.12 3.91 5.64
CA LEU A 142 -20.64 2.56 5.93
C LEU A 142 -21.80 1.62 6.22
N ARG A 143 -22.72 2.05 7.09
CA ARG A 143 -23.94 1.26 7.41
C ARG A 143 -24.85 1.12 6.20
N GLY A 144 -25.01 2.19 5.41
CA GLY A 144 -25.88 2.17 4.22
C GLY A 144 -25.39 1.18 3.18
N PHE A 145 -24.10 1.22 2.83
CA PHE A 145 -23.51 0.28 1.87
C PHE A 145 -23.56 -1.15 2.42
N ALA A 146 -23.15 -1.33 3.68
CA ALA A 146 -23.13 -2.66 4.29
C ALA A 146 -24.53 -3.28 4.36
N SER A 147 -25.57 -2.47 4.59
CA SER A 147 -26.95 -2.97 4.72
C SER A 147 -27.50 -3.59 3.42
N VAL A 148 -26.89 -3.27 2.28
CA VAL A 148 -27.26 -3.87 0.98
C VAL A 148 -26.15 -4.82 0.48
N GLY A 149 -25.21 -5.18 1.34
CA GLY A 149 -24.17 -6.16 1.01
C GLY A 149 -23.01 -5.63 0.20
N GLN A 150 -22.85 -4.31 0.11
CA GLN A 150 -21.73 -3.71 -0.63
C GLN A 150 -20.46 -3.71 0.23
N ALA A 151 -19.40 -4.34 -0.26
CA ALA A 151 -18.08 -4.28 0.37
C ALA A 151 -17.57 -2.83 0.41
N ILE A 152 -16.92 -2.46 1.49
CA ILE A 152 -16.55 -1.07 1.75
C ILE A 152 -15.03 -0.89 1.85
N GLY A 153 -14.59 0.32 1.52
CA GLY A 153 -13.19 0.73 1.67
C GLY A 153 -13.08 1.99 2.50
N VAL A 154 -12.18 1.97 3.47
CA VAL A 154 -11.95 3.11 4.36
C VAL A 154 -10.48 3.53 4.34
N ALA A 155 -10.23 4.79 4.69
CA ALA A 155 -8.89 5.36 4.79
C ALA A 155 -8.55 5.64 6.26
N ALA A 156 -7.43 5.13 6.74
CA ALA A 156 -7.09 5.09 8.16
C ALA A 156 -7.12 6.46 8.84
N GLU A 157 -6.63 7.49 8.16
CA GLU A 157 -6.63 8.85 8.72
C GLU A 157 -8.03 9.42 8.96
N GLU A 158 -9.02 8.92 8.23
CA GLU A 158 -10.37 9.48 8.22
C GLU A 158 -11.36 8.68 9.06
N VAL A 159 -10.94 7.53 9.62
CA VAL A 159 -11.80 6.73 10.48
C VAL A 159 -11.82 7.35 11.88
N SER A 160 -12.98 7.88 12.27
CA SER A 160 -13.23 8.40 13.62
C SER A 160 -13.49 7.22 14.59
N THR A 161 -13.54 7.54 15.89
CA THR A 161 -13.93 6.55 16.90
C THR A 161 -15.31 5.93 16.58
N ILE A 162 -16.28 6.76 16.19
CA ILE A 162 -17.61 6.27 15.79
C ILE A 162 -17.51 5.42 14.51
N GLY A 163 -16.57 5.78 13.61
CA GLY A 163 -16.29 5.00 12.42
C GLY A 163 -15.74 3.62 12.76
N GLU A 164 -14.77 3.56 13.69
CA GLU A 164 -14.21 2.29 14.17
C GLU A 164 -15.31 1.42 14.81
N ASP A 165 -16.12 1.99 15.70
CA ASP A 165 -17.26 1.28 16.31
C ASP A 165 -18.24 0.77 15.24
N THR A 166 -18.47 1.57 14.18
CA THR A 166 -19.33 1.17 13.07
C THR A 166 -18.76 -0.03 12.33
N LEU A 167 -17.44 -0.04 12.08
CA LEU A 167 -16.80 -1.20 11.43
C LEU A 167 -16.99 -2.47 12.27
N TYR A 168 -16.83 -2.39 13.59
CA TYR A 168 -17.09 -3.55 14.45
C TYR A 168 -18.56 -3.98 14.39
N ALA A 169 -19.47 -3.02 14.39
CA ALA A 169 -20.92 -3.31 14.37
C ALA A 169 -21.37 -4.01 13.09
N ILE A 170 -20.79 -3.66 11.93
CA ILE A 170 -21.19 -4.27 10.64
C ILE A 170 -20.41 -5.52 10.29
N ARG A 171 -19.39 -5.88 11.07
CA ARG A 171 -18.54 -7.04 10.79
C ARG A 171 -19.32 -8.34 10.66
N HIS A 172 -20.40 -8.50 11.44
CA HIS A 172 -21.22 -9.71 11.42
C HIS A 172 -21.89 -9.98 10.07
N LEU A 173 -21.95 -8.97 9.18
CA LEU A 173 -22.50 -9.14 7.84
C LEU A 173 -21.56 -9.93 6.91
N GLY A 174 -20.32 -10.21 7.34
CA GLY A 174 -19.39 -11.05 6.58
C GLY A 174 -18.84 -10.40 5.33
N LEU A 175 -18.92 -9.08 5.20
CA LEU A 175 -18.48 -8.36 4.00
C LEU A 175 -16.97 -8.07 4.06
N PRO A 176 -16.28 -8.18 2.92
CA PRO A 176 -14.87 -7.78 2.88
C PRO A 176 -14.70 -6.28 3.16
N LEU A 177 -13.61 -5.96 3.82
CA LEU A 177 -13.23 -4.58 4.15
C LEU A 177 -11.85 -4.27 3.54
N PHE A 178 -11.78 -3.21 2.72
CA PHE A 178 -10.52 -2.65 2.23
C PHE A 178 -10.11 -1.50 3.14
N PHE A 179 -8.88 -1.52 3.62
CA PHE A 179 -8.40 -0.52 4.58
C PHE A 179 -7.09 0.08 4.07
N ASP A 180 -7.18 1.33 3.60
CA ASP A 180 -6.04 2.09 3.06
C ASP A 180 -5.31 2.84 4.18
N THR A 181 -4.01 2.89 4.11
CA THR A 181 -3.15 3.65 5.05
C THR A 181 -3.31 5.16 4.96
N SER A 182 -3.96 5.69 3.92
CA SER A 182 -4.02 7.12 3.60
C SER A 182 -2.65 7.72 3.24
N ALA A 183 -1.75 6.93 2.65
CA ALA A 183 -0.42 7.42 2.25
C ALA A 183 -0.50 8.55 1.21
N PHE A 184 -1.57 8.58 0.41
CA PHE A 184 -1.78 9.64 -0.58
C PHE A 184 -1.84 11.04 0.04
N LYS A 185 -2.12 11.15 1.33
CA LYS A 185 -2.16 12.45 2.05
C LYS A 185 -0.77 13.12 2.14
N GLU A 186 0.30 12.36 1.92
CA GLU A 186 1.65 12.94 1.82
C GLU A 186 1.87 13.72 0.53
N MET A 187 0.99 13.55 -0.44
CA MET A 187 1.22 14.02 -1.81
C MET A 187 0.21 15.10 -2.19
N ARG A 188 0.69 16.10 -2.89
CA ARG A 188 -0.14 17.04 -3.65
C ARG A 188 0.02 16.68 -5.13
N PHE A 189 -1.10 16.54 -5.81
CA PHE A 189 -1.12 16.23 -7.24
C PHE A 189 -1.43 17.50 -8.02
N GLY A 190 -0.51 17.93 -8.87
CA GLY A 190 -0.65 19.13 -9.68
C GLY A 190 -0.24 18.88 -11.14
N PRO A 191 -0.26 19.93 -11.97
CA PRO A 191 0.14 19.78 -13.38
C PRO A 191 1.59 19.27 -13.55
N ALA A 192 2.46 19.57 -12.58
CA ALA A 192 3.85 19.10 -12.61
C ALA A 192 4.02 17.66 -12.06
N GLY A 193 2.92 16.98 -11.78
CA GLY A 193 2.95 15.63 -11.22
C GLY A 193 2.80 15.60 -9.70
N PRO A 194 3.01 14.44 -9.09
CA PRO A 194 2.92 14.29 -7.63
C PRO A 194 4.11 14.95 -6.93
N GLN A 195 3.82 15.75 -5.90
CA GLN A 195 4.83 16.41 -5.08
C GLN A 195 4.61 16.01 -3.61
N ALA A 196 5.70 15.70 -2.92
CA ALA A 196 5.64 15.42 -1.48
C ALA A 196 5.43 16.73 -0.73
N VAL A 197 4.39 16.81 0.08
CA VAL A 197 4.02 18.04 0.80
C VAL A 197 4.14 17.83 2.32
N TYR A 198 3.52 16.81 2.86
CA TYR A 198 3.47 16.58 4.31
C TYR A 198 3.87 15.15 4.64
N PRO A 199 5.11 14.93 5.07
CA PRO A 199 5.51 13.56 5.43
C PRO A 199 4.71 13.09 6.65
N ILE A 200 4.19 11.87 6.57
CA ILE A 200 3.52 11.24 7.70
C ILE A 200 4.58 10.89 8.74
N SER A 201 4.45 11.42 9.94
CA SER A 201 5.39 11.17 11.02
C SER A 201 5.30 9.71 11.50
N HIS A 202 6.33 9.27 12.23
CA HIS A 202 6.32 7.93 12.82
C HIS A 202 5.11 7.73 13.75
N GLY A 203 4.80 8.72 14.59
CA GLY A 203 3.64 8.64 15.48
C GLY A 203 2.32 8.52 14.74
N MET A 204 2.18 9.22 13.61
CA MET A 204 0.99 9.08 12.76
C MET A 204 0.92 7.69 12.14
N TRP A 205 2.05 7.16 11.66
CA TRP A 205 2.11 5.79 11.12
C TRP A 205 1.72 4.78 12.19
N THR A 206 2.26 4.91 13.40
CA THR A 206 1.94 4.00 14.50
C THR A 206 0.44 3.98 14.77
N ARG A 207 -0.20 5.16 14.91
CA ARG A 207 -1.65 5.24 15.15
C ARG A 207 -2.47 4.60 14.05
N ARG A 208 -2.09 4.83 12.77
CA ARG A 208 -2.80 4.23 11.63
C ARG A 208 -2.67 2.70 11.63
N LEU A 209 -1.45 2.20 11.83
CA LEU A 209 -1.19 0.77 11.84
C LEU A 209 -1.86 0.08 13.03
N ASP A 210 -1.89 0.74 14.20
CA ASP A 210 -2.59 0.22 15.39
C ASP A 210 -4.10 0.08 15.11
N LEU A 211 -4.72 1.10 14.51
CA LEU A 211 -6.13 1.05 14.13
C LEU A 211 -6.37 -0.09 13.13
N MET A 212 -5.55 -0.16 12.09
CA MET A 212 -5.68 -1.20 11.05
C MET A 212 -5.49 -2.60 11.65
N THR A 213 -4.59 -2.74 12.62
CA THR A 213 -4.35 -4.01 13.30
C THR A 213 -5.57 -4.42 14.13
N ARG A 214 -6.12 -3.50 14.94
CA ARG A 214 -7.31 -3.82 15.76
C ARG A 214 -8.48 -4.26 14.89
N VAL A 215 -8.76 -3.51 13.83
CA VAL A 215 -9.87 -3.82 12.91
C VAL A 215 -9.55 -5.11 12.14
N GLY A 216 -8.32 -5.26 11.67
CA GLY A 216 -7.87 -6.44 10.94
C GLY A 216 -8.02 -7.72 11.75
N MET A 217 -7.65 -7.70 13.04
CA MET A 217 -7.82 -8.86 13.92
C MET A 217 -9.28 -9.30 14.03
N VAL A 218 -10.21 -8.35 14.02
CA VAL A 218 -11.66 -8.66 14.10
C VAL A 218 -12.19 -9.19 12.77
N TYR A 219 -11.73 -8.64 11.66
CA TYR A 219 -12.19 -9.03 10.32
C TYR A 219 -11.50 -10.29 9.79
N GLY A 220 -10.26 -10.56 10.20
CA GLY A 220 -9.51 -11.73 9.74
C GLY A 220 -9.39 -11.78 8.23
N SER A 221 -9.80 -12.90 7.63
CA SER A 221 -9.71 -13.11 6.18
C SER A 221 -10.58 -12.16 5.35
N GLN A 222 -11.51 -11.44 5.97
CA GLN A 222 -12.30 -10.43 5.28
C GLN A 222 -11.55 -9.09 5.16
N ALA A 223 -10.51 -8.87 5.95
CA ALA A 223 -9.73 -7.64 5.91
C ALA A 223 -8.73 -7.65 4.73
N HIS A 224 -8.70 -6.54 4.00
CA HIS A 224 -7.75 -6.28 2.92
C HIS A 224 -6.97 -5.02 3.32
N LEU A 225 -5.80 -5.20 3.93
CA LEU A 225 -5.03 -4.14 4.58
C LEU A 225 -3.87 -3.69 3.69
N VAL A 226 -3.83 -2.42 3.33
CA VAL A 226 -2.74 -1.85 2.54
C VAL A 226 -1.52 -1.66 3.46
N ALA A 227 -0.38 -2.23 3.07
CA ALA A 227 0.88 -2.07 3.79
C ALA A 227 1.43 -0.65 3.63
N PRO A 228 2.23 -0.16 4.60
CA PRO A 228 2.77 1.20 4.54
C PRO A 228 3.53 1.48 3.25
N ASP A 229 3.09 2.51 2.53
CA ASP A 229 3.66 2.84 1.24
C ASP A 229 3.93 4.34 1.10
N ARG A 230 4.57 4.72 0.02
CA ARG A 230 4.73 6.10 -0.41
C ARG A 230 4.41 6.19 -1.90
N VAL A 231 3.39 6.96 -2.21
CA VAL A 231 2.94 7.11 -3.61
C VAL A 231 4.09 7.61 -4.49
N GLY A 232 4.38 6.88 -5.56
CA GLY A 232 5.39 7.24 -6.55
C GLY A 232 6.84 7.07 -6.11
N CYS A 233 7.09 6.47 -4.94
CA CYS A 233 8.46 6.28 -4.45
C CYS A 233 8.68 4.85 -3.95
N PRO A 234 9.11 3.94 -4.83
CA PRO A 234 9.35 2.55 -4.45
C PRO A 234 10.40 2.40 -3.34
N LEU A 235 11.46 3.20 -3.36
CA LEU A 235 12.50 3.09 -2.34
C LEU A 235 11.99 3.44 -0.94
N THR A 236 11.20 4.51 -0.81
CA THR A 236 10.59 4.85 0.49
C THR A 236 9.58 3.79 0.91
N THR A 237 8.83 3.23 -0.05
CA THR A 237 7.89 2.15 0.25
C THR A 237 8.64 0.92 0.80
N LEU A 238 9.74 0.51 0.16
CA LEU A 238 10.55 -0.62 0.66
C LEU A 238 11.09 -0.34 2.06
N ALA A 239 11.56 0.88 2.32
CA ALA A 239 12.03 1.27 3.65
C ALA A 239 10.92 1.20 4.71
N ARG A 240 9.68 1.57 4.33
CA ARG A 240 8.52 1.44 5.21
C ARG A 240 8.15 -0.02 5.45
N LEU A 241 8.15 -0.84 4.40
CA LEU A 241 7.91 -2.28 4.54
C LEU A 241 8.93 -2.91 5.49
N GLU A 242 10.21 -2.56 5.37
CA GLU A 242 11.24 -3.05 6.29
C GLU A 242 10.99 -2.56 7.71
N ARG A 243 10.69 -1.27 7.88
CA ARG A 243 10.48 -0.67 9.21
C ARG A 243 9.29 -1.27 9.94
N TYR A 244 8.19 -1.51 9.23
CA TYR A 244 6.95 -1.99 9.82
C TYR A 244 6.69 -3.46 9.50
N ARG A 245 7.74 -4.19 9.12
CA ARG A 245 7.67 -5.58 8.66
C ARG A 245 6.91 -6.49 9.64
N ASP A 246 7.21 -6.35 10.93
CA ASP A 246 6.64 -7.23 11.94
C ASP A 246 5.13 -7.00 12.11
N VAL A 247 4.68 -5.74 12.02
CA VAL A 247 3.25 -5.41 12.03
C VAL A 247 2.56 -6.04 10.81
N VAL A 248 3.15 -5.86 9.63
CA VAL A 248 2.59 -6.37 8.37
C VAL A 248 2.55 -7.91 8.38
N ARG A 249 3.60 -8.55 8.91
CA ARG A 249 3.63 -10.02 9.10
C ARG A 249 2.57 -10.46 10.11
N GLY A 250 2.34 -9.69 11.16
CA GLY A 250 1.27 -9.92 12.12
C GLY A 250 -0.10 -9.97 11.45
N TRP A 251 -0.35 -9.10 10.51
CA TRP A 251 -1.58 -9.14 9.73
C TRP A 251 -1.73 -10.44 8.92
N UNK A 252 -0.73 -10.80 8.28
CA UNK A 252 -0.72 -12.01 7.60
C UNK A 252 -0.98 -13.12 8.49
N GLY A 253 -0.36 -13.11 9.75
CA GLY A 253 -0.59 -14.18 10.72
C GLY A 253 -2.03 -14.26 11.24
N CYS A 254 -2.73 -13.13 11.29
CA CYS A 254 -4.15 -13.07 11.66
C CYS A 254 -5.08 -13.44 10.50
N GLY A 255 -4.55 -13.86 9.38
CA GLY A 255 -5.34 -14.26 8.21
C GLY A 255 -5.78 -13.12 7.32
N CYS A 256 -5.33 -11.88 7.57
CA CYS A 256 -5.70 -10.74 6.74
C CYS A 256 -5.06 -10.83 5.34
N ASN A 257 -5.71 -10.27 4.35
CA ASN A 257 -5.14 -10.08 3.02
C ASN A 257 -4.27 -8.82 3.05
N VAL A 258 -2.96 -9.00 2.98
CA VAL A 258 -2.02 -7.87 2.93
C VAL A 258 -1.90 -7.41 1.47
N LEU A 259 -2.09 -6.12 1.25
CA LEU A 259 -1.92 -5.49 -0.06
C LEU A 259 -0.64 -4.66 -0.05
N VAL A 260 0.23 -4.88 -1.03
CA VAL A 260 1.43 -4.04 -1.20
C VAL A 260 1.28 -3.22 -2.48
N CYS A 261 1.33 -1.90 -2.34
CA CYS A 261 1.27 -0.98 -3.49
C CYS A 261 2.54 -1.12 -4.32
N VAL A 262 2.40 -1.67 -5.52
CA VAL A 262 3.51 -1.88 -6.46
C VAL A 262 3.80 -0.54 -7.15
N GLN A 263 4.61 0.26 -6.48
CA GLN A 263 4.83 1.65 -6.86
C GLN A 263 5.56 1.78 -8.20
N LYS A 264 5.07 2.67 -9.05
CA LYS A 264 5.80 3.18 -10.20
C LYS A 264 6.61 4.38 -9.74
N SER A 265 7.86 4.45 -10.16
CA SER A 265 8.76 5.52 -9.71
C SER A 265 8.86 6.69 -10.70
N UNK A 266 8.87 7.59 -10.14
CA UNK A 266 9.12 8.74 -10.81
C UNK A 266 10.42 9.26 -10.48
N GLU A 267 11.02 8.76 -9.46
CA GLU A 267 12.25 9.31 -8.91
C GLU A 267 13.49 8.45 -9.18
N CYS A 268 13.33 7.23 -9.59
CA CYS A 268 14.42 6.29 -9.83
C CYS A 268 14.08 5.31 -10.95
N SER A 269 15.06 4.52 -11.38
CA SER A 269 14.90 3.56 -12.49
C SER A 269 14.34 2.20 -12.06
N MET A 270 13.92 2.05 -10.80
CA MET A 270 13.37 0.78 -10.32
C MET A 270 12.05 0.46 -11.03
N THR A 271 12.00 -0.68 -11.68
CA THR A 271 10.77 -1.16 -12.32
C THR A 271 9.83 -1.75 -11.26
N GLN A 272 8.56 -1.87 -11.61
CA GLN A 272 7.55 -2.49 -10.74
C GLN A 272 7.89 -3.94 -10.42
N SER A 273 8.48 -4.68 -11.37
CA SER A 273 8.92 -6.06 -11.13
C SER A 273 10.09 -6.13 -10.14
N GLN A 274 11.07 -5.24 -10.26
CA GLN A 274 12.17 -5.16 -9.30
C GLN A 274 11.68 -4.80 -7.90
N PHE A 275 10.73 -3.86 -7.82
CA PHE A 275 10.09 -3.51 -6.56
C PHE A 275 9.42 -4.73 -5.92
N ASP A 276 8.63 -5.48 -6.71
CA ASP A 276 7.90 -6.65 -6.20
C ASP A 276 8.85 -7.73 -5.68
N ILE A 277 9.98 -7.95 -6.36
CA ILE A 277 11.01 -8.90 -5.90
C ILE A 277 11.54 -8.46 -4.53
N ALA A 278 11.92 -7.18 -4.40
CA ALA A 278 12.47 -6.66 -3.16
C ALA A 278 11.45 -6.68 -2.01
N ALA A 279 10.20 -6.30 -2.28
CA ALA A 279 9.12 -6.31 -1.29
C ALA A 279 8.84 -7.75 -0.82
N THR A 280 8.84 -8.71 -1.74
CA THR A 280 8.66 -10.13 -1.41
C THR A 280 9.78 -10.63 -0.49
N ALA A 281 11.02 -10.24 -0.78
CA ALA A 281 12.18 -10.61 0.05
C ALA A 281 12.07 -10.01 1.47
N ILE A 282 11.63 -8.76 1.58
CA ILE A 282 11.46 -8.08 2.88
C ILE A 282 10.37 -8.78 3.70
N LEU A 283 9.21 -9.04 3.10
CA LEU A 283 8.05 -9.55 3.82
C LEU A 283 8.13 -11.06 4.08
N GLY A 284 8.67 -11.82 3.13
CA GLY A 284 8.85 -13.26 3.27
C GLY A 284 7.56 -14.08 3.10
N PHE A 285 6.50 -13.49 2.55
CA PHE A 285 5.24 -14.18 2.27
C PHE A 285 4.58 -13.60 1.02
N ASP A 286 3.62 -14.31 0.45
CA ASP A 286 2.88 -13.84 -0.72
C ASP A 286 1.74 -12.89 -0.32
N TYR A 287 1.61 -11.80 -1.05
CA TYR A 287 0.64 -10.74 -0.77
C TYR A 287 -0.13 -10.38 -2.05
N VAL A 288 -1.17 -9.56 -1.90
CA VAL A 288 -1.94 -9.02 -3.02
C VAL A 288 -1.15 -7.85 -3.62
N ARG A 289 -0.82 -7.91 -4.92
CA ARG A 289 -0.13 -6.82 -5.61
C ARG A 289 -1.13 -5.73 -5.95
N ALA A 290 -1.06 -4.62 -5.22
CA ALA A 290 -1.95 -3.49 -5.45
C ALA A 290 -1.31 -2.55 -6.49
N MET A 291 -1.95 -2.47 -7.68
CA MET A 291 -1.44 -1.66 -8.79
C MET A 291 -2.13 -0.30 -8.79
N PRO A 292 -1.38 0.81 -8.63
CA PRO A 292 -1.98 2.14 -8.68
C PRO A 292 -2.40 2.48 -10.11
N MET A 293 -3.70 2.54 -10.36
CA MET A 293 -4.28 2.71 -11.69
C MET A 293 -4.86 4.11 -11.93
N SER A 294 -5.10 4.87 -10.87
CA SER A 294 -5.68 6.21 -11.00
C SER A 294 -4.71 7.17 -11.67
N LYS A 295 -5.25 8.11 -12.44
CA LYS A 295 -4.47 9.16 -13.11
C LYS A 295 -3.31 8.63 -13.96
N ASN A 296 -3.47 7.43 -14.53
CA ASN A 296 -2.46 6.76 -15.35
C ASN A 296 -1.13 6.49 -14.61
N ALA A 297 -1.22 6.26 -13.30
CA ALA A 297 -0.03 5.92 -12.51
C ALA A 297 0.66 4.65 -13.06
N THR A 298 -0.15 3.63 -13.40
CA THR A 298 0.34 2.46 -14.16
C THR A 298 -0.42 2.41 -15.49
N THR A 299 0.30 2.30 -16.59
CA THR A 299 -0.31 2.12 -17.91
C THR A 299 -0.77 0.68 -18.11
N LEU A 300 -1.62 0.45 -19.11
CA LEU A 300 -2.07 -0.91 -19.43
C LEU A 300 -0.92 -1.81 -19.90
N ASP A 301 0.05 -1.22 -20.61
CA ASP A 301 1.24 -1.98 -21.09
C ASP A 301 2.14 -2.36 -19.91
N GLU A 302 2.35 -1.46 -18.96
CA GLU A 302 3.11 -1.76 -17.74
C GLU A 302 2.41 -2.84 -16.91
N LEU A 303 1.08 -2.74 -16.77
CA LEU A 303 0.28 -3.74 -16.06
C LEU A 303 0.41 -5.11 -16.73
N ARG A 304 0.30 -5.15 -18.06
CA ARG A 304 0.44 -6.37 -18.86
C ARG A 304 1.83 -6.99 -18.69
N LEU A 305 2.88 -6.15 -18.79
CA LEU A 305 4.25 -6.59 -18.62
C LEU A 305 4.47 -7.14 -17.20
N PHE A 306 4.01 -6.43 -16.18
CA PHE A 306 4.11 -6.87 -14.79
C PHE A 306 3.41 -8.21 -14.58
N ALA A 307 2.16 -8.33 -15.02
CA ALA A 307 1.37 -9.56 -14.87
C ALA A 307 2.03 -10.74 -15.57
N HIS A 308 2.57 -10.52 -16.77
CA HIS A 308 3.28 -11.55 -17.53
C HIS A 308 4.60 -11.97 -16.84
N THR A 309 5.35 -11.00 -16.33
CA THR A 309 6.67 -11.25 -15.73
C THR A 309 6.55 -11.88 -14.34
N ARG A 310 5.66 -11.36 -13.50
CA ARG A 310 5.54 -11.76 -12.10
C ARG A 310 4.48 -12.85 -11.85
N ARG A 311 3.49 -12.95 -12.73
CA ARG A 311 2.40 -13.93 -12.69
C ARG A 311 1.74 -14.04 -11.31
N PRO A 312 1.34 -12.91 -10.69
CA PRO A 312 0.81 -12.93 -9.33
C PRO A 312 -0.54 -13.68 -9.27
N ALA A 313 -0.76 -14.41 -8.18
CA ALA A 313 -2.02 -15.12 -7.97
C ALA A 313 -3.16 -14.15 -7.63
N ARG A 314 -2.82 -13.00 -7.02
CA ARG A 314 -3.81 -12.02 -6.54
C ARG A 314 -3.32 -10.61 -6.83
N MET A 315 -4.23 -9.79 -7.36
CA MET A 315 -3.96 -8.38 -7.65
C MET A 315 -5.12 -7.50 -7.18
N HIS A 316 -4.82 -6.24 -6.95
CA HIS A 316 -5.81 -5.22 -6.61
C HIS A 316 -5.59 -3.99 -7.50
N LEU A 317 -6.65 -3.51 -8.14
CA LEU A 317 -6.58 -2.31 -9.00
C LEU A 317 -6.98 -1.09 -8.15
N LEU A 318 -5.96 -0.37 -7.65
CA LEU A 318 -6.16 0.79 -6.78
C LEU A 318 -6.75 1.97 -7.55
N GLY A 319 -7.89 2.46 -7.09
CA GLY A 319 -8.53 3.64 -7.65
C GLY A 319 -9.12 3.41 -9.04
N MET A 320 -9.41 2.15 -9.41
CA MET A 320 -10.04 1.82 -10.68
C MET A 320 -11.19 0.85 -10.43
N GLY A 321 -12.41 1.34 -10.48
CA GLY A 321 -13.60 0.50 -10.33
C GLY A 321 -14.11 -0.04 -11.65
N PRO A 322 -15.11 -0.93 -11.57
CA PRO A 322 -15.68 -1.59 -12.77
C PRO A 322 -16.30 -0.61 -13.78
N THR A 323 -16.61 0.61 -13.37
CA THR A 323 -17.18 1.63 -14.27
C THR A 323 -16.11 2.40 -15.07
N SER A 324 -14.83 2.17 -14.78
CA SER A 324 -13.75 2.81 -15.53
C SER A 324 -13.72 2.26 -16.97
N LYS A 325 -13.59 3.16 -17.94
CA LYS A 325 -13.47 2.78 -19.36
C LYS A 325 -12.27 1.85 -19.63
N LYS A 326 -11.28 1.88 -18.77
CA LYS A 326 -10.08 1.05 -18.91
C LYS A 326 -10.19 -0.29 -18.18
N PHE A 327 -11.26 -0.50 -17.40
CA PHE A 327 -11.33 -1.64 -16.47
C PHE A 327 -11.24 -3.00 -17.18
N ALA A 328 -12.06 -3.20 -18.20
CA ALA A 328 -12.07 -4.47 -18.96
C ALA A 328 -10.70 -4.73 -19.62
N ARG A 329 -10.06 -3.68 -20.13
CA ARG A 329 -8.73 -3.78 -20.72
C ARG A 329 -7.66 -4.10 -19.66
N ALA A 330 -7.80 -3.57 -18.46
CA ALA A 330 -6.89 -3.90 -17.34
C ALA A 330 -7.02 -5.36 -16.96
N LEU A 331 -8.26 -5.90 -16.86
CA LEU A 331 -8.46 -7.32 -16.59
C LEU A 331 -7.86 -8.18 -17.70
N GLY A 332 -8.04 -7.80 -18.97
CA GLY A 332 -7.43 -8.49 -20.11
C GLY A 332 -5.90 -8.47 -20.05
N ALA A 333 -5.31 -7.35 -19.64
CA ALA A 333 -3.86 -7.25 -19.46
C ALA A 333 -3.34 -8.21 -18.38
N ILE A 334 -4.10 -8.34 -17.28
CA ILE A 334 -3.75 -9.28 -16.20
C ILE A 334 -3.92 -10.74 -16.68
N ALA A 335 -5.04 -11.03 -17.32
CA ALA A 335 -5.36 -12.38 -17.82
C ALA A 335 -4.31 -12.87 -18.83
N PHE A 336 -3.72 -11.97 -19.61
CA PHE A 336 -2.65 -12.31 -20.55
C PHE A 336 -1.45 -12.95 -19.82
N GLY A 337 -1.12 -12.42 -18.63
CA GLY A 337 -0.02 -12.97 -17.83
C GLY A 337 -0.43 -14.17 -16.99
N ARG A 338 -1.62 -14.11 -16.39
CA ARG A 338 -2.15 -15.18 -15.53
C ARG A 338 -3.68 -15.17 -15.55
N PRO A 339 -4.31 -16.05 -16.34
CA PRO A 339 -5.78 -16.06 -16.48
C PRO A 339 -6.54 -16.30 -15.18
N ASP A 340 -5.97 -17.09 -14.26
CA ASP A 340 -6.58 -17.43 -12.97
C ASP A 340 -6.23 -16.43 -11.85
N CYS A 341 -5.62 -15.28 -12.18
CA CYS A 341 -5.33 -14.26 -11.20
C CYS A 341 -6.62 -13.71 -10.61
N LEU A 342 -6.71 -13.70 -9.28
CA LEU A 342 -7.87 -13.13 -8.59
C LEU A 342 -7.67 -11.62 -8.47
N VAL A 343 -8.63 -10.85 -8.97
CA VAL A 343 -8.53 -9.40 -9.02
C VAL A 343 -9.59 -8.77 -8.13
N THR A 344 -9.17 -7.91 -7.20
CA THR A 344 -10.05 -7.01 -6.46
C THR A 344 -9.83 -5.58 -6.96
N CYS A 345 -10.76 -4.69 -6.66
CA CYS A 345 -10.62 -3.29 -7.05
C CYS A 345 -11.39 -2.37 -6.11
N ASP A 346 -11.05 -1.09 -6.14
CA ASP A 346 -11.75 -0.07 -5.36
C ASP A 346 -12.00 1.17 -6.18
N SER A 347 -13.05 1.89 -5.86
CA SER A 347 -13.27 3.24 -6.37
C SER A 347 -14.27 3.99 -5.50
N ASN A 348 -14.27 5.31 -5.66
CA ASN A 348 -15.18 6.18 -4.92
C ASN A 348 -16.49 6.47 -5.68
N LEU A 349 -16.81 5.66 -6.68
CA LEU A 349 -18.01 5.87 -7.51
C LEU A 349 -19.30 5.97 -6.69
N LEU A 350 -19.52 4.99 -5.81
CA LEU A 350 -20.76 4.95 -5.02
C LEU A 350 -20.79 6.11 -4.01
N THR A 351 -19.64 6.45 -3.42
CA THR A 351 -19.52 7.59 -2.50
C THR A 351 -19.81 8.91 -3.22
N GLN A 352 -19.28 9.08 -4.43
CA GLN A 352 -19.58 10.25 -5.25
C GLN A 352 -21.07 10.32 -5.61
N SER A 353 -21.68 9.19 -5.94
CA SER A 353 -23.11 9.13 -6.26
C SER A 353 -23.97 9.56 -5.07
N VAL A 354 -23.63 9.13 -3.86
CA VAL A 354 -24.30 9.58 -2.63
C VAL A 354 -24.11 11.10 -2.44
N GLY A 355 -22.89 11.58 -2.67
CA GLY A 355 -22.57 13.00 -2.58
C GLY A 355 -23.39 13.84 -3.56
N HIS A 356 -23.51 13.40 -4.81
CA HIS A 356 -24.33 14.06 -5.83
C HIS A 356 -25.80 14.06 -5.48
N THR A 357 -26.29 12.94 -4.93
CA THR A 357 -27.69 12.83 -4.49
C THR A 357 -28.00 13.79 -3.36
N ASN A 358 -27.07 13.97 -2.43
CA ASN A 358 -27.22 14.88 -1.28
C ASN A 358 -26.85 16.33 -1.62
N GLY A 359 -25.96 16.54 -2.58
CA GLY A 359 -25.38 17.84 -2.86
C GLY A 359 -26.32 18.84 -3.53
N ARG A 360 -27.45 18.36 -4.04
CA ARG A 360 -28.50 19.23 -4.59
C ARG A 360 -29.33 19.87 -3.46
N ALA A 361 -29.24 19.34 -2.24
CA ALA A 361 -29.77 19.99 -1.07
C ALA A 361 -28.61 20.76 -0.42
N ASN A 362 -28.51 22.04 -0.69
CA ASN A 362 -27.42 22.94 -0.27
C ASN A 362 -27.37 23.16 1.25
N HIS A 363 -27.41 22.12 2.06
CA HIS A 363 -27.42 22.28 3.50
C HIS A 363 -26.15 21.69 4.15
N PRO A 364 -25.31 22.50 4.81
CA PRO A 364 -24.08 22.01 5.46
C PRO A 364 -24.30 20.89 6.50
N ARG A 365 -25.47 20.84 7.13
CA ARG A 365 -25.83 19.82 8.12
C ARG A 365 -26.04 18.44 7.48
N GLU A 366 -26.41 18.38 6.22
CA GLU A 366 -26.68 17.11 5.53
C GLU A 366 -25.40 16.41 5.07
N ARG A 367 -24.30 17.14 5.06
CA ARG A 367 -22.99 16.59 4.71
C ARG A 367 -22.33 15.79 5.85
N ARG A 368 -22.91 15.81 7.06
CA ARG A 368 -22.28 15.24 8.25
C ARG A 368 -22.84 13.89 8.72
N GLY A 369 -23.47 13.14 7.84
CA GLY A 369 -23.79 11.73 8.13
C GLY A 369 -25.08 11.48 8.92
N GLY A 370 -26.08 12.32 8.73
CA GLY A 370 -27.39 12.12 9.35
C GLY A 370 -28.21 11.03 8.67
N PRO A 371 -29.44 10.76 9.16
CA PRO A 371 -30.33 9.74 8.61
C PRO A 371 -30.58 9.84 7.11
N ARG A 372 -30.57 11.06 6.57
CA ARG A 372 -30.75 11.28 5.12
C ARG A 372 -29.58 10.71 4.29
N VAL A 373 -28.35 10.79 4.82
CA VAL A 373 -27.18 10.23 4.16
C VAL A 373 -27.27 8.70 4.12
N LEU A 374 -27.71 8.10 5.21
CA LEU A 374 -27.95 6.66 5.26
C LEU A 374 -29.00 6.23 4.22
N THR A 375 -30.10 6.99 4.12
CA THR A 375 -31.16 6.74 3.15
C THR A 375 -30.63 6.89 1.71
N ALA A 376 -29.83 7.94 1.45
CA ALA A 376 -29.24 8.14 0.14
C ALA A 376 -28.29 7.00 -0.23
N ALA A 377 -27.45 6.57 0.70
CA ALA A 377 -26.54 5.45 0.48
C ALA A 377 -27.31 4.16 0.15
N ARG A 378 -28.35 3.87 0.91
CA ARG A 378 -29.24 2.71 0.67
C ARG A 378 -29.93 2.82 -0.67
N ARG A 379 -30.46 4.00 -1.01
CA ARG A 379 -31.16 4.20 -2.28
C ARG A 379 -30.22 4.00 -3.46
N VAL A 380 -29.04 4.62 -3.45
CA VAL A 380 -28.06 4.49 -4.54
C VAL A 380 -27.67 3.02 -4.73
N ALA A 381 -27.33 2.33 -3.64
CA ALA A 381 -26.97 0.92 -3.71
C ALA A 381 -28.17 0.05 -4.10
N GLY A 382 -29.35 0.36 -3.59
CA GLY A 382 -30.58 -0.36 -3.92
C GLY A 382 -30.98 -0.20 -5.38
N GLU A 383 -30.85 1.01 -5.93
CA GLU A 383 -31.12 1.27 -7.35
C GLU A 383 -30.16 0.47 -8.24
N LEU A 384 -28.89 0.39 -7.84
CA LEU A 384 -27.89 -0.40 -8.55
C LEU A 384 -28.27 -1.90 -8.54
N ILE A 385 -28.73 -2.40 -7.39
CA ILE A 385 -29.13 -3.81 -7.26
C ILE A 385 -30.43 -4.09 -8.03
N SER A 386 -31.42 -3.22 -7.91
CA SER A 386 -32.76 -3.47 -8.49
C SER A 386 -32.81 -3.34 -10.00
N SER A 387 -31.81 -2.72 -10.64
CA SER A 387 -31.80 -2.57 -12.10
C SER A 387 -31.39 -3.84 -12.85
N GLY A 388 -31.65 -5.00 -12.26
CA GLY A 388 -31.54 -6.30 -12.93
C GLY A 388 -30.72 -7.36 -12.25
N LEU A 389 -30.30 -7.12 -11.00
CA LEU A 389 -29.45 -8.08 -10.29
C LEU A 389 -30.01 -8.34 -8.90
N SER A 390 -30.25 -9.61 -8.61
CA SER A 390 -30.98 -10.06 -7.43
C SER A 390 -30.08 -10.45 -6.26
N SER A 391 -28.77 -10.34 -6.39
CA SER A 391 -27.84 -10.76 -5.34
C SER A 391 -26.67 -9.79 -5.14
N ILE A 392 -26.11 -9.82 -3.96
CA ILE A 392 -24.96 -9.01 -3.54
C ILE A 392 -23.75 -9.25 -4.44
N THR A 393 -23.56 -10.48 -4.89
CA THR A 393 -22.48 -10.86 -5.79
C THR A 393 -22.59 -10.21 -7.16
N SER A 394 -23.72 -9.62 -7.47
CA SER A 394 -24.00 -9.00 -8.76
C SER A 394 -23.64 -7.50 -8.84
N LEU A 395 -23.30 -6.86 -7.72
CA LEU A 395 -22.97 -5.42 -7.73
C LEU A 395 -21.81 -5.08 -8.66
N PRO A 396 -20.70 -5.81 -8.66
CA PRO A 396 -19.64 -5.54 -9.64
C PRO A 396 -20.11 -5.71 -11.09
N GLU A 397 -20.95 -6.69 -11.35
CA GLU A 397 -21.52 -6.91 -12.69
C GLU A 397 -22.40 -5.74 -13.12
N LEU A 398 -23.22 -5.26 -12.20
CA LEU A 398 -24.07 -4.09 -12.48
C LEU A 398 -23.20 -2.85 -12.78
N ALA A 399 -22.14 -2.65 -11.99
CA ALA A 399 -21.22 -1.54 -12.22
C ALA A 399 -20.56 -1.65 -13.61
N ILE A 400 -20.19 -2.86 -14.02
CA ILE A 400 -19.63 -3.11 -15.36
C ILE A 400 -20.68 -2.78 -16.43
N ARG A 401 -21.94 -3.22 -16.26
CA ARG A 401 -23.02 -2.95 -17.21
C ARG A 401 -23.30 -1.44 -17.33
N ILE A 402 -23.28 -0.72 -16.22
CA ILE A 402 -23.46 0.73 -16.23
C ILE A 402 -22.33 1.42 -17.04
N ALA A 403 -21.10 0.95 -16.84
CA ALA A 403 -19.94 1.56 -17.49
C ALA A 403 -19.84 1.26 -18.98
N PHE A 404 -20.18 0.05 -19.38
CA PHE A 404 -19.89 -0.44 -20.74
C PHE A 404 -21.14 -0.78 -21.56
N GLY A 405 -22.31 -0.65 -20.97
CA GLY A 405 -23.56 -1.09 -21.59
C GLY A 405 -23.67 -2.62 -21.60
N PRO A 406 -24.75 -3.16 -22.13
CA PRO A 406 -24.90 -4.61 -22.22
C PRO A 406 -23.95 -5.19 -23.26
N SER A 407 -22.81 -5.72 -22.79
CA SER A 407 -21.90 -6.43 -23.70
C SER A 407 -22.48 -7.83 -23.97
N PRO A 408 -22.26 -8.39 -25.16
CA PRO A 408 -22.75 -9.73 -25.49
C PRO A 408 -22.25 -10.80 -24.51
N SER A 409 -21.03 -10.63 -24.01
CA SER A 409 -20.44 -11.58 -23.06
C SER A 409 -21.11 -11.51 -21.68
N VAL A 410 -21.56 -10.32 -21.27
CA VAL A 410 -22.26 -10.15 -20.00
C VAL A 410 -23.70 -10.69 -20.10
N GLN A 411 -24.34 -10.54 -21.24
CA GLN A 411 -25.68 -11.09 -21.48
C GLN A 411 -25.68 -12.62 -21.43
N LEU A 412 -24.65 -13.27 -21.99
CA LEU A 412 -24.53 -14.73 -21.97
C LEU A 412 -24.32 -15.30 -20.57
N GLN A 413 -23.73 -14.53 -19.67
CA GLN A 413 -23.48 -14.98 -18.31
C GLN A 413 -24.63 -14.71 -17.35
N LEU A 414 -25.59 -13.87 -17.75
CA LEU A 414 -26.77 -13.55 -16.93
C LEU A 414 -28.01 -14.34 -17.35
N ALA A 415 -27.94 -15.09 -18.47
CA ALA A 415 -28.99 -15.99 -18.94
C ALA A 415 -28.78 -17.41 -18.42
#